data_a562f21c4d0061f084ce5ad25f6096fb
#
_entry.id   a562f21c4d0061f084ce5ad25f6096fb
#
_cell.length_a   1.000
_cell.length_b   1.000
_cell.length_c   1.000
_cell.angle_alpha   90.00
_cell.angle_beta   90.00
_cell.angle_gamma   90.00
#
_symmetry.space_group_name_H-M   'P 1'
#
loop_
_entity.id
_entity.type
_entity.pdbx_description
1 polymer ?
#
loop_
_entity_poly.entity_id
_entity_poly.type
_entity_poly.pdbx_seq_one_letter_code
_entity_poly.pdbx_strand_id
1 'polypeptide(L)'
;KGKEKIFYSGQAYRKSNNKKDSIIREQVGFEIIGSKDEKKDDKEIITTALKSLSNLQYSSGTLKIGNVEIFNLLISKLDIPKRWKLRLSRHFWREEYFNDLLKRLETNSDVDPTIVEVDKKRYQKMLKDNQQTVIAGRSIEEILKRFDNKIKDPRRASRGKNVSKIIKEFLKINCPIGQAAEKLNIFFKKNKLNLVVDQKYFPTSLNKIEKLNVKFSASFGRQLEYYTGMV
;
A
#
# COMPACT_ATOMS: atom_id res chain seq x y z
N LYS A 1 20.06 -17.80 -11.04
CA LYS A 1 19.27 -18.34 -9.92
C LYS A 1 17.95 -18.83 -10.49
N GLY A 2 17.57 -20.08 -10.17
CA GLY A 2 16.33 -20.70 -10.62
C GLY A 2 15.12 -20.23 -9.80
N LYS A 3 13.91 -20.57 -10.27
CA LYS A 3 12.68 -20.43 -9.51
C LYS A 3 12.62 -21.51 -8.42
N GLU A 4 12.36 -21.11 -7.21
CA GLU A 4 12.24 -22.01 -6.06
C GLU A 4 10.86 -21.87 -5.42
N LYS A 5 10.33 -22.99 -4.91
CA LYS A 5 9.08 -23.06 -4.16
C LYS A 5 9.39 -23.54 -2.75
N ILE A 6 9.03 -22.75 -1.78
CA ILE A 6 9.32 -22.99 -0.38
C ILE A 6 8.00 -23.04 0.38
N PHE A 7 7.88 -24.03 1.29
CA PHE A 7 6.82 -24.04 2.28
C PHE A 7 7.41 -24.03 3.68
N TYR A 8 6.67 -23.53 4.62
CA TYR A 8 7.04 -23.55 6.02
C TYR A 8 5.83 -23.84 6.91
N SER A 9 6.10 -24.47 8.05
CA SER A 9 5.13 -24.68 9.11
C SER A 9 5.82 -24.42 10.44
N GLY A 10 5.19 -23.67 11.32
CA GLY A 10 5.76 -23.35 12.63
C GLY A 10 4.97 -22.29 13.38
N GLN A 11 5.50 -21.91 14.53
CA GLN A 11 4.88 -20.94 15.41
C GLN A 11 5.22 -19.51 14.98
N ALA A 12 4.21 -18.68 14.87
CA ALA A 12 4.33 -17.25 14.66
C ALA A 12 3.87 -16.47 15.89
N TYR A 13 4.68 -15.50 16.30
CA TYR A 13 4.38 -14.63 17.43
C TYR A 13 3.73 -13.35 16.93
N ARG A 14 2.48 -13.12 17.28
CA ARG A 14 1.70 -11.96 16.84
C ARG A 14 1.17 -11.21 18.06
N LYS A 15 1.52 -9.91 18.16
CA LYS A 15 0.89 -9.05 19.16
C LYS A 15 -0.61 -8.95 18.84
N SER A 16 -1.46 -9.34 19.78
CA SER A 16 -2.90 -9.15 19.69
C SER A 16 -3.32 -7.91 20.49
N ASN A 17 -4.27 -7.15 19.96
CA ASN A 17 -4.94 -6.06 20.69
C ASN A 17 -5.97 -6.58 21.68
N ASN A 18 -6.38 -7.83 21.55
CA ASN A 18 -7.30 -8.49 22.47
C ASN A 18 -6.49 -9.36 23.44
N LYS A 19 -6.58 -9.05 24.75
CA LYS A 19 -5.86 -9.78 25.82
C LYS A 19 -6.23 -11.28 25.92
N LYS A 20 -7.37 -11.68 25.35
CA LYS A 20 -7.81 -13.09 25.35
C LYS A 20 -7.20 -13.92 24.21
N ASP A 21 -6.61 -13.29 23.20
CA ASP A 21 -6.03 -14.00 22.08
C ASP A 21 -4.64 -14.52 22.44
N SER A 22 -4.33 -15.73 22.02
CA SER A 22 -2.97 -16.26 22.11
C SER A 22 -2.00 -15.41 21.27
N ILE A 23 -0.85 -15.12 21.84
CA ILE A 23 0.27 -14.47 21.14
C ILE A 23 0.92 -15.44 20.17
N ILE A 24 0.83 -16.74 20.47
CA ILE A 24 1.42 -17.82 19.66
C ILE A 24 0.33 -18.36 18.74
N ARG A 25 0.62 -18.44 17.45
CA ARG A 25 -0.25 -19.00 16.42
C ARG A 25 0.51 -19.97 15.56
N GLU A 26 -0.05 -21.16 15.35
CA GLU A 26 0.48 -22.06 14.32
C GLU A 26 0.23 -21.42 12.95
N GLN A 27 1.28 -21.36 12.14
CA GLN A 27 1.24 -20.76 10.81
C GLN A 27 1.87 -21.71 9.81
N VAL A 28 1.18 -21.90 8.69
CA VAL A 28 1.75 -22.50 7.50
C VAL A 28 1.80 -21.46 6.39
N GLY A 29 2.80 -21.53 5.55
CA GLY A 29 2.96 -20.61 4.44
C GLY A 29 3.65 -21.25 3.26
N PHE A 30 3.49 -20.61 2.11
CA PHE A 30 4.05 -21.02 0.85
C PHE A 30 4.56 -19.78 0.09
N GLU A 31 5.77 -19.88 -0.46
CA GLU A 31 6.41 -18.77 -1.16
C GLU A 31 7.03 -19.27 -2.48
N ILE A 32 7.03 -18.41 -3.48
CA ILE A 32 7.74 -18.60 -4.74
C ILE A 32 8.81 -17.53 -4.86
N ILE A 33 10.07 -17.93 -4.93
CA ILE A 33 11.22 -17.04 -5.03
C ILE A 33 11.80 -17.14 -6.44
N GLY A 34 12.26 -16.00 -6.99
CA GLY A 34 12.89 -15.97 -8.32
C GLY A 34 11.89 -16.12 -9.46
N SER A 35 10.67 -15.61 -9.29
CA SER A 35 9.64 -15.56 -10.33
C SER A 35 10.14 -14.83 -11.57
N LYS A 36 9.78 -15.36 -12.75
CA LYS A 36 9.92 -14.70 -14.06
C LYS A 36 8.56 -14.30 -14.65
N ASP A 37 7.47 -14.80 -14.06
CA ASP A 37 6.09 -14.52 -14.45
C ASP A 37 5.23 -14.41 -13.18
N GLU A 38 5.23 -13.20 -12.59
CA GLU A 38 4.54 -12.92 -11.34
C GLU A 38 3.05 -13.26 -11.41
N LYS A 39 2.38 -12.98 -12.53
CA LYS A 39 0.93 -13.26 -12.68
C LYS A 39 0.61 -14.74 -12.64
N LYS A 40 1.46 -15.57 -13.24
CA LYS A 40 1.31 -17.02 -13.19
C LYS A 40 1.56 -17.53 -11.78
N ASP A 41 2.56 -16.99 -11.12
CA ASP A 41 2.97 -17.42 -9.78
C ASP A 41 1.97 -16.95 -8.71
N ASP A 42 1.43 -15.74 -8.81
CA ASP A 42 0.32 -15.27 -7.97
C ASP A 42 -0.88 -16.20 -8.06
N LYS A 43 -1.27 -16.60 -9.29
CA LYS A 43 -2.34 -17.56 -9.49
C LYS A 43 -2.03 -18.91 -8.86
N GLU A 44 -0.78 -19.37 -8.97
CA GLU A 44 -0.33 -20.64 -8.38
C GLU A 44 -0.43 -20.59 -6.85
N ILE A 45 0.05 -19.50 -6.22
CA ILE A 45 -0.04 -19.30 -4.77
C ILE A 45 -1.49 -19.35 -4.29
N ILE A 46 -2.37 -18.59 -4.92
CA ILE A 46 -3.79 -18.55 -4.56
C ILE A 46 -4.42 -19.93 -4.72
N THR A 47 -4.15 -20.62 -5.84
CA THR A 47 -4.72 -21.93 -6.11
C THR A 47 -4.21 -22.97 -5.09
N THR A 48 -2.94 -22.89 -4.70
CA THR A 48 -2.35 -23.78 -3.69
C THR A 48 -2.99 -23.55 -2.33
N ALA A 49 -3.16 -22.28 -1.91
CA ALA A 49 -3.83 -21.96 -0.65
C ALA A 49 -5.29 -22.47 -0.63
N LEU A 50 -6.04 -22.28 -1.72
CA LEU A 50 -7.40 -22.75 -1.82
C LEU A 50 -7.52 -24.29 -1.81
N LYS A 51 -6.60 -25.00 -2.46
CA LYS A 51 -6.55 -26.46 -2.40
C LYS A 51 -6.24 -26.96 -0.98
N SER A 52 -5.34 -26.28 -0.28
CA SER A 52 -5.01 -26.62 1.12
C SER A 52 -6.24 -26.45 2.02
N LEU A 53 -6.99 -25.35 1.86
CA LEU A 53 -8.22 -25.14 2.61
C LEU A 53 -9.31 -26.19 2.26
N SER A 54 -9.45 -26.54 0.99
CA SER A 54 -10.38 -27.60 0.57
C SER A 54 -10.05 -28.95 1.18
N ASN A 55 -8.77 -29.32 1.27
CA ASN A 55 -8.33 -30.53 1.94
C ASN A 55 -8.66 -30.53 3.45
N LEU A 56 -8.78 -29.36 4.06
CA LEU A 56 -9.23 -29.17 5.43
C LEU A 56 -10.77 -29.03 5.55
N GLN A 57 -11.50 -29.41 4.48
CA GLN A 57 -12.97 -29.36 4.40
C GLN A 57 -13.57 -27.92 4.38
N TYR A 58 -12.74 -26.88 4.23
CA TYR A 58 -13.22 -25.51 3.97
C TYR A 58 -13.52 -25.34 2.48
N SER A 59 -14.76 -25.62 2.09
CA SER A 59 -15.16 -25.66 0.66
C SER A 59 -15.88 -24.38 0.19
N SER A 60 -16.16 -23.43 1.09
CA SER A 60 -16.85 -22.19 0.72
C SER A 60 -16.24 -20.99 1.45
N GLY A 61 -16.28 -19.82 0.82
CA GLY A 61 -15.77 -18.61 1.43
C GLY A 61 -15.70 -17.41 0.49
N THR A 62 -15.19 -16.31 1.01
CA THR A 62 -14.90 -15.11 0.21
C THR A 62 -13.39 -14.90 0.13
N LEU A 63 -12.86 -14.91 -1.08
CA LEU A 63 -11.51 -14.48 -1.39
C LEU A 63 -11.53 -12.99 -1.72
N LYS A 64 -10.87 -12.18 -0.91
CA LYS A 64 -10.71 -10.74 -1.17
C LYS A 64 -9.35 -10.49 -1.78
N ILE A 65 -9.34 -9.79 -2.90
CA ILE A 65 -8.12 -9.43 -3.64
C ILE A 65 -8.03 -7.91 -3.72
N GLY A 66 -6.87 -7.36 -3.40
CA GLY A 66 -6.47 -5.98 -3.65
C GLY A 66 -5.35 -5.90 -4.67
N ASN A 67 -5.00 -4.68 -5.07
CA ASN A 67 -3.84 -4.43 -5.90
C ASN A 67 -3.24 -3.06 -5.60
N VAL A 68 -2.07 -3.07 -4.97
CA VAL A 68 -1.35 -1.85 -4.56
C VAL A 68 -0.85 -1.05 -5.76
N GLU A 69 -0.53 -1.71 -6.87
CA GLU A 69 -0.10 -1.04 -8.11
C GLU A 69 -1.20 -0.14 -8.67
N ILE A 70 -2.46 -0.58 -8.66
CA ILE A 70 -3.59 0.23 -9.13
C ILE A 70 -3.76 1.48 -8.27
N PHE A 71 -3.58 1.37 -6.95
CA PHE A 71 -3.58 2.52 -6.07
C PHE A 71 -2.43 3.49 -6.40
N ASN A 72 -1.22 2.98 -6.61
CA ASN A 72 -0.07 3.80 -6.99
C ASN A 72 -0.25 4.47 -8.35
N LEU A 73 -0.88 3.81 -9.32
CA LEU A 73 -1.25 4.39 -10.61
C LEU A 73 -2.24 5.55 -10.41
N LEU A 74 -3.29 5.37 -9.60
CA LEU A 74 -4.20 6.45 -9.24
C LEU A 74 -3.43 7.65 -8.67
N ILE A 75 -2.65 7.43 -7.60
CA ILE A 75 -1.89 8.50 -6.92
C ILE A 75 -0.96 9.24 -7.91
N SER A 76 -0.34 8.53 -8.86
CA SER A 76 0.56 9.14 -9.85
C SER A 76 -0.12 10.19 -10.71
N LYS A 77 -1.42 10.02 -11.00
CA LYS A 77 -2.22 10.91 -11.88
C LYS A 77 -2.94 12.04 -11.14
N LEU A 78 -2.96 12.01 -9.81
CA LEU A 78 -3.60 13.08 -9.06
C LEU A 78 -2.76 14.37 -9.08
N ASP A 79 -3.45 15.51 -9.14
CA ASP A 79 -2.84 16.85 -9.16
C ASP A 79 -2.52 17.31 -7.73
N ILE A 80 -1.46 16.72 -7.17
CA ILE A 80 -0.89 17.04 -5.87
C ILE A 80 0.64 17.01 -5.91
N PRO A 81 1.34 17.72 -5.02
CA PRO A 81 2.80 17.69 -4.92
C PRO A 81 3.36 16.27 -4.80
N LYS A 82 4.50 16.02 -5.45
CA LYS A 82 5.19 14.70 -5.45
C LYS A 82 5.36 14.13 -4.05
N ARG A 83 5.63 15.00 -3.09
CA ARG A 83 5.79 14.61 -1.69
C ARG A 83 4.53 14.01 -1.08
N TRP A 84 3.35 14.56 -1.40
CA TRP A 84 2.07 13.98 -1.01
C TRP A 84 1.85 12.61 -1.65
N LYS A 85 2.18 12.48 -2.95
CA LYS A 85 2.07 11.19 -3.65
C LYS A 85 2.89 10.11 -2.94
N LEU A 86 4.16 10.39 -2.65
CA LEU A 86 5.05 9.45 -1.95
C LEU A 86 4.54 9.10 -0.55
N ARG A 87 4.01 10.09 0.17
CA ARG A 87 3.51 9.88 1.53
C ARG A 87 2.23 9.05 1.56
N LEU A 88 1.30 9.30 0.65
CA LEU A 88 0.07 8.53 0.53
C LEU A 88 0.36 7.09 0.11
N SER A 89 1.22 6.86 -0.88
CA SER A 89 1.62 5.50 -1.29
C SER A 89 2.28 4.72 -0.16
N ARG A 90 3.21 5.35 0.57
CA ARG A 90 3.92 4.70 1.67
C ARG A 90 3.01 4.27 2.82
N HIS A 91 1.97 5.05 3.12
CA HIS A 91 1.13 4.83 4.28
C HIS A 91 -0.26 4.29 3.94
N PHE A 92 -0.47 3.84 2.72
CA PHE A 92 -1.73 3.28 2.25
C PHE A 92 -2.26 2.15 3.16
N TRP A 93 -1.38 1.32 3.68
CA TRP A 93 -1.69 0.17 4.51
C TRP A 93 -2.04 0.51 5.98
N ARG A 94 -1.75 1.75 6.45
CA ARG A 94 -2.05 2.22 7.81
C ARG A 94 -3.37 3.00 7.81
N GLU A 95 -4.48 2.32 7.95
CA GLU A 95 -5.80 2.91 7.74
C GLU A 95 -6.02 4.20 8.55
N GLU A 96 -5.80 4.19 9.87
CA GLU A 96 -5.99 5.35 10.73
C GLU A 96 -5.07 6.52 10.32
N TYR A 97 -3.78 6.24 10.16
CA TYR A 97 -2.81 7.26 9.77
C TYR A 97 -3.05 7.77 8.35
N PHE A 98 -3.49 6.91 7.43
CA PHE A 98 -3.85 7.28 6.08
C PHE A 98 -5.05 8.23 6.05
N ASN A 99 -6.07 7.96 6.87
CA ASN A 99 -7.22 8.85 7.04
C ASN A 99 -6.81 10.22 7.60
N ASP A 100 -5.88 10.26 8.54
CA ASP A 100 -5.31 11.52 9.03
C ASP A 100 -4.52 12.26 7.96
N LEU A 101 -3.78 11.55 7.10
CA LEU A 101 -3.11 12.18 5.96
C LEU A 101 -4.11 12.81 4.99
N LEU A 102 -5.24 12.14 4.72
CA LEU A 102 -6.29 12.70 3.87
C LEU A 102 -6.90 13.95 4.49
N LYS A 103 -7.15 13.98 5.81
CA LYS A 103 -7.62 15.20 6.51
C LYS A 103 -6.60 16.35 6.39
N ARG A 104 -5.30 16.07 6.58
CA ARG A 104 -4.24 17.08 6.42
C ARG A 104 -4.14 17.60 4.97
N LEU A 105 -4.34 16.72 3.99
CA LEU A 105 -4.39 17.09 2.59
C LEU A 105 -5.59 18.01 2.30
N GLU A 106 -6.75 17.74 2.90
CA GLU A 106 -7.97 18.58 2.76
C GLU A 106 -7.79 19.98 3.34
N THR A 107 -7.17 20.08 4.51
CA THR A 107 -7.06 21.31 5.30
C THR A 107 -5.77 22.08 5.02
N ASN A 108 -4.83 21.51 4.29
CA ASN A 108 -3.48 22.03 4.13
C ASN A 108 -2.76 22.31 5.49
N SER A 109 -3.15 21.60 6.55
CA SER A 109 -2.63 21.76 7.91
C SER A 109 -1.28 21.12 8.14
N ASP A 110 -0.49 20.90 7.09
CA ASP A 110 0.82 20.27 7.24
C ASP A 110 1.86 21.24 7.82
N VAL A 111 2.92 20.69 8.32
CA VAL A 111 3.94 21.31 9.17
C VAL A 111 4.34 22.71 8.71
N ASP A 112 4.34 23.64 9.66
CA ASP A 112 4.83 24.99 9.49
C ASP A 112 6.29 25.00 8.97
N PRO A 113 6.58 25.69 7.86
CA PRO A 113 7.93 25.83 7.33
C PRO A 113 8.93 26.40 8.34
N THR A 114 8.49 27.24 9.27
CA THR A 114 9.35 27.83 10.31
C THR A 114 9.94 26.80 11.25
N ILE A 115 9.20 25.74 11.60
CA ILE A 115 9.71 24.63 12.42
C ILE A 115 10.84 23.90 11.70
N VAL A 116 10.71 23.70 10.38
CA VAL A 116 11.75 23.06 9.57
C VAL A 116 13.02 23.90 9.50
N GLU A 117 12.89 25.22 9.45
CA GLU A 117 14.04 26.14 9.47
C GLU A 117 14.78 26.14 10.80
N VAL A 118 14.07 26.10 11.92
CA VAL A 118 14.68 25.99 13.26
C VAL A 118 15.47 24.70 13.39
N ASP A 119 14.89 23.57 12.98
CA ASP A 119 15.59 22.28 13.02
C ASP A 119 16.81 22.27 12.10
N LYS A 120 16.72 22.85 10.91
CA LYS A 120 17.84 22.98 9.98
C LYS A 120 19.00 23.75 10.61
N LYS A 121 18.73 24.91 11.22
CA LYS A 121 19.75 25.73 11.92
C LYS A 121 20.42 24.95 13.03
N ARG A 122 19.65 24.18 13.82
CA ARG A 122 20.20 23.31 14.89
C ARG A 122 21.19 22.31 14.31
N TYR A 123 20.84 21.59 13.26
CA TYR A 123 21.73 20.61 12.63
C TYR A 123 22.95 21.26 11.97
N GLN A 124 22.78 22.43 11.35
CA GLN A 124 23.92 23.20 10.81
C GLN A 124 24.92 23.60 11.91
N LYS A 125 24.40 23.97 13.10
CA LYS A 125 25.25 24.27 14.24
C LYS A 125 26.01 23.02 14.72
N MET A 126 25.31 21.88 14.86
CA MET A 126 25.94 20.61 15.24
C MET A 126 27.05 20.20 14.27
N LEU A 127 26.86 20.41 12.98
CA LEU A 127 27.85 20.12 11.94
C LEU A 127 29.09 21.02 12.10
N LYS A 128 28.89 22.32 12.38
CA LYS A 128 29.99 23.27 12.60
C LYS A 128 30.78 22.94 13.86
N ASP A 129 30.08 22.47 14.90
CA ASP A 129 30.71 22.15 16.19
C ASP A 129 31.34 20.75 16.19
N ASN A 130 31.32 20.01 15.07
CA ASN A 130 31.79 18.63 14.89
C ASN A 130 31.30 17.66 15.99
N GLN A 131 30.15 17.95 16.59
CA GLN A 131 29.64 17.17 17.72
C GLN A 131 29.06 15.84 17.29
N GLN A 132 28.49 15.77 16.09
CA GLN A 132 27.87 14.55 15.57
C GLN A 132 27.75 14.62 14.05
N THR A 133 28.29 13.63 13.36
CA THR A 133 28.28 13.55 11.88
C THR A 133 27.20 12.60 11.34
N VAL A 134 26.73 11.68 12.17
CA VAL A 134 25.72 10.67 11.79
C VAL A 134 24.62 10.60 12.84
N ILE A 135 23.36 10.68 12.42
CA ILE A 135 22.17 10.58 13.28
C ILE A 135 21.26 9.50 12.71
N ALA A 136 20.99 8.47 13.49
CA ALA A 136 20.14 7.33 13.07
C ALA A 136 20.55 6.75 11.69
N GLY A 137 21.87 6.55 11.49
CA GLY A 137 22.42 5.98 10.26
C GLY A 137 22.44 6.93 9.04
N ARG A 138 22.22 8.24 9.24
CA ARG A 138 22.23 9.25 8.17
C ARG A 138 23.22 10.35 8.48
N SER A 139 23.92 10.81 7.42
CA SER A 139 24.80 11.97 7.56
C SER A 139 24.00 13.27 7.81
N ILE A 140 24.64 14.24 8.43
CA ILE A 140 24.04 15.57 8.64
C ILE A 140 23.70 16.23 7.30
N GLU A 141 24.56 16.06 6.26
CA GLU A 141 24.32 16.58 4.91
C GLU A 141 23.04 16.01 4.29
N GLU A 142 22.80 14.70 4.45
CA GLU A 142 21.55 14.07 3.99
C GLU A 142 20.33 14.64 4.72
N ILE A 143 20.44 14.87 6.00
CA ILE A 143 19.38 15.47 6.83
C ILE A 143 19.11 16.91 6.38
N LEU A 144 20.16 17.72 6.18
CA LEU A 144 20.04 19.09 5.69
C LEU A 144 19.41 19.15 4.31
N LYS A 145 19.84 18.29 3.38
CA LYS A 145 19.23 18.17 2.04
C LYS A 145 17.74 17.84 2.10
N ARG A 146 17.33 17.02 3.08
CA ARG A 146 15.91 16.73 3.30
C ARG A 146 15.14 17.94 3.81
N PHE A 147 15.72 18.73 4.70
CA PHE A 147 15.11 19.99 5.14
C PHE A 147 14.97 20.98 3.98
N ASP A 148 15.99 21.14 3.14
CA ASP A 148 15.91 21.97 1.95
C ASP A 148 14.80 21.52 0.99
N ASN A 149 14.71 20.22 0.76
CA ASN A 149 13.62 19.67 -0.04
C ASN A 149 12.24 19.91 0.59
N LYS A 150 12.14 19.89 1.91
CA LYS A 150 10.90 20.18 2.62
C LYS A 150 10.49 21.66 2.50
N ILE A 151 11.44 22.57 2.52
CA ILE A 151 11.20 24.00 2.39
C ILE A 151 10.80 24.35 0.94
N LYS A 152 11.48 23.74 -0.04
CA LYS A 152 11.24 23.98 -1.47
C LYS A 152 9.97 23.30 -2.00
N ASP A 153 9.50 22.23 -1.34
CA ASP A 153 8.30 21.51 -1.77
C ASP A 153 7.04 22.20 -1.22
N PRO A 154 6.23 22.82 -2.08
CA PRO A 154 4.98 23.42 -1.65
C PRO A 154 4.05 22.32 -1.11
N ARG A 155 3.94 22.23 0.22
CA ARG A 155 3.04 21.28 0.89
C ARG A 155 1.59 21.62 0.68
N ARG A 156 1.32 22.81 0.20
CA ARG A 156 -0.02 23.30 -0.07
C ARG A 156 -0.53 22.64 -1.35
N ALA A 157 -1.55 21.81 -1.21
CA ALA A 157 -2.28 21.25 -2.33
C ALA A 157 -3.52 22.10 -2.60
N SER A 158 -3.52 22.89 -3.65
CA SER A 158 -4.65 23.76 -4.03
C SER A 158 -5.96 22.98 -4.22
N ARG A 159 -5.86 21.72 -4.62
CA ARG A 159 -6.99 20.81 -4.86
C ARG A 159 -7.09 19.68 -3.83
N GLY A 160 -6.48 19.82 -2.65
CA GLY A 160 -6.40 18.76 -1.64
C GLY A 160 -7.74 18.17 -1.26
N LYS A 161 -8.77 19.01 -1.08
CA LYS A 161 -10.13 18.56 -0.75
C LYS A 161 -10.75 17.69 -1.85
N ASN A 162 -10.60 18.08 -3.11
CA ASN A 162 -11.09 17.30 -4.24
C ASN A 162 -10.33 15.99 -4.40
N VAL A 163 -9.00 16.00 -4.28
CA VAL A 163 -8.15 14.81 -4.37
C VAL A 163 -8.47 13.83 -3.25
N SER A 164 -8.63 14.29 -2.02
CA SER A 164 -9.04 13.44 -0.91
C SER A 164 -10.39 12.76 -1.17
N LYS A 165 -11.36 13.49 -1.73
CA LYS A 165 -12.66 12.94 -2.13
C LYS A 165 -12.49 11.82 -3.17
N ILE A 166 -11.68 12.04 -4.20
CA ILE A 166 -11.39 11.04 -5.23
C ILE A 166 -10.78 9.78 -4.60
N ILE A 167 -9.81 9.93 -3.71
CA ILE A 167 -9.18 8.78 -3.03
C ILE A 167 -10.21 8.04 -2.18
N LYS A 168 -11.03 8.74 -1.40
CA LYS A 168 -12.08 8.12 -0.57
C LYS A 168 -13.12 7.38 -1.41
N GLU A 169 -13.51 7.92 -2.57
CA GLU A 169 -14.41 7.23 -3.51
C GLU A 169 -13.76 5.98 -4.10
N PHE A 170 -12.47 6.04 -4.48
CA PHE A 170 -11.72 4.88 -4.95
C PHE A 170 -11.70 3.75 -3.92
N LEU A 171 -11.40 4.05 -2.66
CA LEU A 171 -11.31 3.06 -1.59
C LEU A 171 -12.64 2.34 -1.31
N LYS A 172 -13.77 2.91 -1.72
CA LYS A 172 -15.10 2.27 -1.61
C LYS A 172 -15.38 1.25 -2.70
N ILE A 173 -14.53 1.15 -3.73
CA ILE A 173 -14.75 0.19 -4.81
C ILE A 173 -14.55 -1.23 -4.25
N ASN A 174 -15.64 -1.98 -4.24
CA ASN A 174 -15.71 -3.38 -3.83
C ASN A 174 -16.71 -4.08 -4.76
N CYS A 175 -16.25 -5.12 -5.46
CA CYS A 175 -17.07 -5.77 -6.48
C CYS A 175 -16.59 -7.20 -6.78
N PRO A 176 -17.41 -8.02 -7.46
CA PRO A 176 -16.93 -9.27 -8.02
C PRO A 176 -15.70 -9.03 -8.91
N ILE A 177 -14.72 -9.93 -8.86
CA ILE A 177 -13.43 -9.76 -9.56
C ILE A 177 -13.62 -9.60 -11.08
N GLY A 178 -14.64 -10.23 -11.68
CA GLY A 178 -14.94 -10.11 -13.10
C GLY A 178 -15.38 -8.69 -13.53
N GLN A 179 -15.85 -7.86 -12.60
CA GLN A 179 -16.29 -6.48 -12.85
C GLN A 179 -15.24 -5.43 -12.45
N ALA A 180 -14.10 -5.86 -11.93
CA ALA A 180 -13.13 -4.95 -11.33
C ALA A 180 -12.58 -3.92 -12.33
N ALA A 181 -12.14 -4.38 -13.51
CA ALA A 181 -11.60 -3.49 -14.54
C ALA A 181 -12.65 -2.48 -15.03
N GLU A 182 -13.88 -2.94 -15.30
CA GLU A 182 -14.98 -2.08 -15.74
C GLU A 182 -15.28 -0.98 -14.71
N LYS A 183 -15.48 -1.36 -13.45
CA LYS A 183 -15.79 -0.39 -12.38
C LYS A 183 -14.67 0.62 -12.14
N LEU A 184 -13.41 0.17 -12.21
CA LEU A 184 -12.26 1.05 -12.12
C LEU A 184 -12.20 2.02 -13.31
N ASN A 185 -12.42 1.56 -14.51
CA ASN A 185 -12.39 2.39 -15.71
C ASN A 185 -13.53 3.42 -15.73
N ILE A 186 -14.73 3.04 -15.28
CA ILE A 186 -15.85 3.99 -15.06
C ILE A 186 -15.45 5.06 -14.03
N PHE A 187 -14.85 4.66 -12.92
CA PHE A 187 -14.38 5.57 -11.89
C PHE A 187 -13.31 6.53 -12.42
N PHE A 188 -12.33 6.05 -13.17
CA PHE A 188 -11.27 6.88 -13.75
C PHE A 188 -11.82 7.88 -14.76
N LYS A 189 -12.73 7.44 -15.65
CA LYS A 189 -13.40 8.31 -16.62
C LYS A 189 -14.22 9.40 -15.93
N LYS A 190 -15.03 9.05 -14.92
CA LYS A 190 -15.82 9.99 -14.12
C LYS A 190 -14.95 11.11 -13.51
N ASN A 191 -13.76 10.74 -13.02
CA ASN A 191 -12.83 11.68 -12.38
C ASN A 191 -11.83 12.32 -13.35
N LYS A 192 -12.04 12.18 -14.67
CA LYS A 192 -11.16 12.71 -15.74
C LYS A 192 -9.70 12.31 -15.58
N LEU A 193 -9.46 11.11 -15.07
CA LEU A 193 -8.13 10.53 -14.95
C LEU A 193 -7.84 9.73 -16.23
N ASN A 194 -6.71 10.05 -16.87
CA ASN A 194 -6.26 9.30 -18.05
C ASN A 194 -5.59 8.00 -17.61
N LEU A 195 -6.40 7.04 -17.17
CA LEU A 195 -6.02 5.72 -16.72
C LEU A 195 -6.97 4.67 -17.29
N VAL A 196 -6.40 3.57 -17.73
CA VAL A 196 -7.14 2.38 -18.15
C VAL A 196 -6.51 1.16 -17.49
N VAL A 197 -7.34 0.35 -16.85
CA VAL A 197 -6.95 -0.91 -16.25
C VAL A 197 -7.55 -2.05 -17.07
N ASP A 198 -6.70 -2.94 -17.54
CA ASP A 198 -7.11 -4.12 -18.31
C ASP A 198 -7.56 -5.24 -17.36
N GLN A 199 -8.55 -6.03 -17.77
CA GLN A 199 -9.03 -7.19 -17.03
C GLN A 199 -7.93 -8.23 -16.76
N LYS A 200 -6.87 -8.27 -17.57
CA LYS A 200 -5.71 -9.14 -17.36
C LYS A 200 -4.96 -8.89 -16.04
N TYR A 201 -5.17 -7.73 -15.37
CA TYR A 201 -4.63 -7.46 -14.03
C TYR A 201 -5.34 -8.24 -12.93
N PHE A 202 -6.46 -8.89 -13.25
CA PHE A 202 -7.27 -9.60 -12.27
C PHE A 202 -7.35 -11.10 -12.60
N PRO A 203 -7.20 -11.98 -11.60
CA PRO A 203 -7.23 -13.43 -11.79
C PRO A 203 -8.67 -13.94 -11.94
N THR A 204 -9.36 -13.55 -13.02
CA THR A 204 -10.76 -13.92 -13.28
C THR A 204 -11.00 -15.43 -13.40
N SER A 205 -9.95 -16.20 -13.70
CA SER A 205 -10.05 -17.66 -13.72
C SER A 205 -10.43 -18.26 -12.37
N LEU A 206 -10.23 -17.52 -11.27
CA LEU A 206 -10.63 -17.94 -9.92
C LEU A 206 -12.16 -17.94 -9.73
N ASN A 207 -12.91 -17.19 -10.55
CA ASN A 207 -14.38 -17.23 -10.53
C ASN A 207 -14.97 -18.59 -10.88
N LYS A 208 -14.18 -19.49 -11.48
CA LYS A 208 -14.60 -20.85 -11.86
C LYS A 208 -14.50 -21.85 -10.71
N ILE A 209 -14.00 -21.43 -9.55
CA ILE A 209 -13.92 -22.29 -8.37
C ILE A 209 -15.29 -22.28 -7.69
N GLU A 210 -15.93 -23.44 -7.66
CA GLU A 210 -17.24 -23.60 -7.04
C GLU A 210 -17.22 -23.15 -5.57
N LYS A 211 -18.33 -22.54 -5.14
CA LYS A 211 -18.55 -22.07 -3.74
C LYS A 211 -17.56 -20.99 -3.25
N LEU A 212 -16.71 -20.45 -4.14
CA LEU A 212 -15.81 -19.36 -3.81
C LEU A 212 -16.33 -18.03 -4.37
N ASN A 213 -16.54 -17.06 -3.49
CA ASN A 213 -16.90 -15.69 -3.88
C ASN A 213 -15.61 -14.84 -3.98
N VAL A 214 -15.17 -14.55 -5.20
CA VAL A 214 -13.95 -13.76 -5.44
C VAL A 214 -14.30 -12.30 -5.64
N LYS A 215 -13.84 -11.44 -4.73
CA LYS A 215 -14.10 -9.99 -4.73
C LYS A 215 -12.81 -9.20 -4.87
N PHE A 216 -12.87 -8.17 -5.68
CA PHE A 216 -11.88 -7.10 -5.67
C PHE A 216 -12.27 -6.02 -4.64
N SER A 217 -11.29 -5.53 -3.88
CA SER A 217 -11.46 -4.40 -2.97
C SER A 217 -10.30 -3.43 -3.11
N ALA A 218 -10.59 -2.19 -3.52
CA ALA A 218 -9.58 -1.15 -3.68
C ALA A 218 -8.94 -0.70 -2.35
N SER A 219 -9.60 -0.94 -1.22
CA SER A 219 -9.07 -0.66 0.12
C SER A 219 -8.27 -1.81 0.71
N PHE A 220 -8.28 -2.99 0.08
CA PHE A 220 -7.57 -4.13 0.60
C PHE A 220 -6.07 -3.99 0.32
N GLY A 221 -5.27 -4.00 1.37
CA GLY A 221 -3.82 -3.93 1.33
C GLY A 221 -3.22 -4.66 2.53
N ARG A 222 -1.97 -5.03 2.42
CA ARG A 222 -1.23 -5.70 3.48
C ARG A 222 -0.66 -4.70 4.47
N GLN A 223 -0.50 -5.11 5.72
CA GLN A 223 0.10 -4.29 6.78
C GLN A 223 1.65 -4.15 6.68
N LEU A 224 2.22 -4.35 5.49
CA LEU A 224 3.66 -4.32 5.27
C LEU A 224 4.00 -3.56 3.98
N GLU A 225 4.97 -2.66 4.06
CA GLU A 225 5.34 -1.72 2.97
C GLU A 225 5.91 -2.39 1.71
N TYR A 226 6.35 -3.63 1.80
CA TYR A 226 7.08 -4.29 0.72
C TYR A 226 6.21 -5.02 -0.32
N TYR A 227 4.90 -5.06 -0.11
CA TYR A 227 4.00 -5.61 -1.13
C TYR A 227 3.74 -4.58 -2.23
N THR A 228 3.96 -4.95 -3.49
CA THR A 228 3.90 -4.04 -4.64
C THR A 228 2.80 -4.35 -5.63
N GLY A 229 2.36 -5.58 -5.72
CA GLY A 229 1.38 -6.05 -6.71
C GLY A 229 0.03 -6.41 -6.12
N MET A 230 -0.48 -7.56 -6.56
CA MET A 230 -1.71 -8.15 -6.06
C MET A 230 -1.54 -8.65 -4.62
N VAL A 231 -2.54 -8.46 -3.79
CA VAL A 231 -2.60 -8.84 -2.37
C VAL A 231 -3.93 -9.49 -2.03
#